data_e89a220d31529a83174f5d5f23a9ae09
#
_entry.id   e89a220d31529a83174f5d5f23a9ae09
#
_cell.length_a   1.000
_cell.length_b   1.000
_cell.length_c   1.000
_cell.angle_alpha   90.00
_cell.angle_beta   90.00
_cell.angle_gamma   90.00
#
_symmetry.space_group_name_H-M   'P 1'
#
loop_
_entity.id
_entity.type
_entity.pdbx_description
1 polymer ?
#
loop_
_entity_poly.entity_id
_entity_poly.type
_entity_poly.pdbx_seq_one_letter_code
_entity_poly.pdbx_strand_id
1 'polypeptide(L)'
;MITGEIKTKIDQIWDTFHVSGITNPITVLEQMTYIFFMKMLDDKQLQEEDMARDFDTEVKNPTFLVGQNWLNPVTEQEVPYESMRWSVFRHTGPENMFQMVRQNVFEFIKTIGTGEESAYSRYMQSATFLISDARTLTKVVDGVDALDMNNRDAMGDVYEYILGKMAASGTNGQFRTPRHIIRMIVDMMQPTPNDFICDPAMGSAGFLVEAVKYIKEHHERALYTAESVKHIKSSLVNGYDTDPTMLRIGAMNLLLHDITAPELARRDSLSEQNNDESCYTLILANPPFSGSLDKGNVNKKLLAYADTERTELLFLAQFVRSLEVGGRCASIVPDGVLFRMTTPHIAIRKELVEKHQLVAVVSMPSGVFKPYAGVSTAVLVFTKTNSGGTDKVWFYDMQADGFSLDDRRSTIAENDIPDVVNRFHHLADEAGRSRREQSFMVPVAEIRANDYDLSINKYKEVERERVTYEPVRDILSRLKANETAYLSGYNELTEMLEEGVNE
;
A
#
# COMPACT_ATOMS: atom_id res chain seq x y z
N MET A 1 -9.14 12.26 6.20
CA MET A 1 -9.02 12.49 4.73
C MET A 1 -8.58 13.92 4.47
N ILE A 2 -7.59 14.11 3.60
CA ILE A 2 -7.06 15.42 3.21
C ILE A 2 -8.16 16.23 2.51
N THR A 3 -8.39 17.48 2.95
CA THR A 3 -9.32 18.42 2.31
C THR A 3 -8.80 18.85 0.92
N GLY A 4 -9.69 19.34 0.05
CA GLY A 4 -9.29 19.82 -1.28
C GLY A 4 -8.24 20.93 -1.26
N GLU A 5 -8.25 21.78 -0.23
CA GLU A 5 -7.28 22.87 -0.05
C GLU A 5 -5.87 22.33 0.25
N ILE A 6 -5.75 21.39 1.19
CA ILE A 6 -4.47 20.73 1.54
C ILE A 6 -3.91 20.01 0.30
N LYS A 7 -4.77 19.30 -0.44
CA LYS A 7 -4.40 18.65 -1.69
C LYS A 7 -3.79 19.64 -2.69
N THR A 8 -4.44 20.77 -2.91
CA THR A 8 -3.95 21.81 -3.84
C THR A 8 -2.59 22.36 -3.40
N LYS A 9 -2.39 22.60 -2.10
CA LYS A 9 -1.10 23.07 -1.57
C LYS A 9 0.02 22.04 -1.78
N ILE A 10 -0.25 20.75 -1.55
CA ILE A 10 0.73 19.70 -1.80
C ILE A 10 1.06 19.61 -3.29
N ASP A 11 0.06 19.74 -4.17
CA ASP A 11 0.27 19.76 -5.62
C ASP A 11 1.18 20.92 -6.05
N GLN A 12 1.02 22.09 -5.48
CA GLN A 12 1.87 23.26 -5.74
C GLN A 12 3.32 23.03 -5.25
N ILE A 13 3.50 22.41 -4.10
CA ILE A 13 4.85 22.02 -3.61
C ILE A 13 5.48 21.03 -4.59
N TRP A 14 4.74 20.01 -4.99
CA TRP A 14 5.19 19.01 -5.97
C TRP A 14 5.63 19.67 -7.29
N ASP A 15 4.83 20.56 -7.82
CA ASP A 15 5.13 21.28 -9.07
C ASP A 15 6.36 22.19 -8.94
N THR A 16 6.63 22.73 -7.75
CA THR A 16 7.84 23.51 -7.47
C THR A 16 9.11 22.69 -7.72
N PHE A 17 9.13 21.41 -7.33
CA PHE A 17 10.25 20.51 -7.61
C PHE A 17 10.41 20.26 -9.12
N HIS A 18 9.30 20.02 -9.84
CA HIS A 18 9.35 19.84 -11.29
C HIS A 18 9.92 21.05 -12.02
N VAL A 19 9.49 22.27 -11.65
CA VAL A 19 10.00 23.53 -12.22
C VAL A 19 11.48 23.73 -11.92
N SER A 20 11.97 23.23 -10.78
CA SER A 20 13.40 23.32 -10.41
C SER A 20 14.29 22.23 -11.07
N GLY A 21 13.72 21.36 -11.90
CA GLY A 21 14.44 20.30 -12.60
C GLY A 21 14.49 18.95 -11.87
N ILE A 22 13.87 18.82 -10.69
CA ILE A 22 13.72 17.54 -9.99
C ILE A 22 12.43 16.90 -10.48
N THR A 23 12.52 16.10 -11.55
CA THR A 23 11.35 15.55 -12.26
C THR A 23 11.04 14.10 -11.94
N ASN A 24 12.02 13.35 -11.39
CA ASN A 24 11.77 11.97 -11.00
C ASN A 24 10.86 11.91 -9.77
N PRO A 25 9.69 11.26 -9.85
CA PRO A 25 8.71 11.23 -8.76
C PRO A 25 9.23 10.66 -7.44
N ILE A 26 10.09 9.65 -7.49
CA ILE A 26 10.70 9.08 -6.28
C ILE A 26 11.63 10.11 -5.62
N THR A 27 12.41 10.80 -6.42
CA THR A 27 13.31 11.86 -5.93
C THR A 27 12.52 13.01 -5.33
N VAL A 28 11.43 13.47 -5.99
CA VAL A 28 10.54 14.50 -5.44
C VAL A 28 9.97 14.05 -4.10
N LEU A 29 9.45 12.82 -4.02
CA LEU A 29 8.94 12.25 -2.79
C LEU A 29 10.01 12.25 -1.67
N GLU A 30 11.23 11.79 -1.95
CA GLU A 30 12.31 11.79 -0.97
C GLU A 30 12.61 13.18 -0.45
N GLN A 31 12.78 14.17 -1.36
CA GLN A 31 13.08 15.53 -0.96
C GLN A 31 11.95 16.17 -0.15
N MET A 32 10.70 15.99 -0.57
CA MET A 32 9.53 16.43 0.20
C MET A 32 9.51 15.80 1.58
N THR A 33 9.78 14.50 1.67
CA THR A 33 9.77 13.76 2.94
C THR A 33 10.81 14.32 3.91
N TYR A 34 12.01 14.67 3.43
CA TYR A 34 13.03 15.28 4.28
C TYR A 34 12.56 16.62 4.87
N ILE A 35 11.95 17.47 4.05
CA ILE A 35 11.44 18.77 4.50
C ILE A 35 10.28 18.59 5.49
N PHE A 36 9.33 17.69 5.21
CA PHE A 36 8.26 17.36 6.16
C PHE A 36 8.80 16.83 7.49
N PHE A 37 9.81 15.98 7.43
CA PHE A 37 10.41 15.42 8.62
C PHE A 37 11.09 16.48 9.49
N MET A 38 11.82 17.44 8.88
CA MET A 38 12.39 18.58 9.58
C MET A 38 11.33 19.38 10.34
N LYS A 39 10.20 19.69 9.70
CA LYS A 39 9.08 20.40 10.34
C LYS A 39 8.50 19.58 11.49
N MET A 40 8.23 18.31 11.26
CA MET A 40 7.60 17.43 12.25
C MET A 40 8.44 17.28 13.53
N LEU A 41 9.76 17.21 13.40
CA LEU A 41 10.66 17.12 14.57
C LEU A 41 10.51 18.33 15.48
N ASP A 42 10.43 19.51 14.92
CA ASP A 42 10.26 20.75 15.71
C ASP A 42 8.83 20.91 16.21
N ASP A 43 7.82 20.64 15.40
CA ASP A 43 6.40 20.68 15.82
C ASP A 43 6.16 19.72 17.00
N LYS A 44 6.76 18.52 16.97
CA LYS A 44 6.68 17.56 18.06
C LYS A 44 7.32 18.11 19.33
N GLN A 45 8.52 18.66 19.23
CA GLN A 45 9.20 19.21 20.39
C GLN A 45 8.46 20.43 20.95
N LEU A 46 7.92 21.32 20.11
CA LEU A 46 7.08 22.44 20.56
C LEU A 46 5.87 21.96 21.36
N GLN A 47 5.18 20.92 20.90
CA GLN A 47 4.05 20.32 21.64
C GLN A 47 4.49 19.74 22.99
N GLU A 48 5.62 19.05 23.03
CA GLU A 48 6.18 18.50 24.28
C GLU A 48 6.62 19.62 25.23
N GLU A 49 7.20 20.71 24.73
CA GLU A 49 7.56 21.90 25.50
C GLU A 49 6.33 22.62 26.07
N ASP A 50 5.25 22.75 25.29
CA ASP A 50 4.00 23.35 25.74
C ASP A 50 3.34 22.48 26.83
N MET A 51 3.25 21.16 26.63
CA MET A 51 2.75 20.24 27.66
C MET A 51 3.62 20.28 28.94
N ALA A 52 4.94 20.29 28.80
CA ALA A 52 5.84 20.35 29.94
C ALA A 52 5.64 21.63 30.74
N ARG A 53 5.39 22.76 30.07
CA ARG A 53 5.06 24.05 30.70
C ARG A 53 3.72 24.02 31.44
N ASP A 54 2.70 23.42 30.81
CA ASP A 54 1.35 23.35 31.40
C ASP A 54 1.31 22.45 32.64
N PHE A 55 2.15 21.41 32.72
CA PHE A 55 2.20 20.48 33.84
C PHE A 55 3.40 20.68 34.77
N ASP A 56 4.17 21.75 34.60
CA ASP A 56 5.38 22.06 35.40
C ASP A 56 6.38 20.87 35.44
N THR A 57 6.63 20.29 34.25
CA THR A 57 7.54 19.15 34.06
C THR A 57 8.62 19.49 33.06
N GLU A 58 9.61 18.62 32.90
CA GLU A 58 10.64 18.74 31.86
C GLU A 58 10.35 17.83 30.65
N VAL A 59 10.75 18.29 29.45
CA VAL A 59 10.68 17.47 28.25
C VAL A 59 11.62 16.28 28.38
N LYS A 60 11.09 15.08 28.26
CA LYS A 60 11.91 13.85 28.28
C LYS A 60 12.49 13.59 26.89
N ASN A 61 13.82 13.54 26.78
CA ASN A 61 14.56 13.25 25.55
C ASN A 61 14.27 14.25 24.40
N PRO A 62 14.53 15.54 24.58
CA PRO A 62 14.32 16.54 23.53
C PRO A 62 15.21 16.25 22.32
N THR A 63 14.66 16.45 21.12
CA THR A 63 15.39 16.32 19.85
C THR A 63 16.41 17.45 19.68
N PHE A 64 16.02 18.68 20.07
CA PHE A 64 16.86 19.86 20.03
C PHE A 64 17.19 20.27 21.46
N LEU A 65 18.45 20.14 21.84
CA LEU A 65 18.92 20.41 23.20
C LEU A 65 19.06 21.92 23.44
N VAL A 66 18.22 22.51 24.27
CA VAL A 66 18.20 23.94 24.56
C VAL A 66 19.54 24.38 25.18
N GLY A 67 20.13 25.46 24.67
CA GLY A 67 21.40 26.02 25.17
C GLY A 67 22.65 25.17 24.85
N GLN A 68 22.54 24.16 23.99
CA GLN A 68 23.64 23.30 23.61
C GLN A 68 23.96 23.43 22.10
N ASN A 69 25.18 22.99 21.72
CA ASN A 69 25.58 22.90 20.34
C ASN A 69 25.67 21.45 19.87
N TRP A 70 25.26 21.23 18.61
CA TRP A 70 25.51 20.00 17.89
C TRP A 70 26.80 20.09 17.09
N LEU A 71 27.64 19.07 17.18
CA LEU A 71 28.84 18.97 16.37
C LEU A 71 28.49 18.37 15.02
N ASN A 72 28.62 19.15 13.95
CA ASN A 72 28.37 18.66 12.59
C ASN A 72 29.49 17.67 12.19
N PRO A 73 29.14 16.40 11.89
CA PRO A 73 30.15 15.37 11.60
C PRO A 73 30.86 15.57 10.25
N VAL A 74 30.35 16.44 9.36
CA VAL A 74 30.89 16.69 8.03
C VAL A 74 31.82 17.93 8.04
N THR A 75 31.39 18.99 8.72
CA THR A 75 32.13 20.28 8.75
C THR A 75 32.96 20.44 10.00
N GLU A 76 32.83 19.59 11.01
CA GLU A 76 33.44 19.67 12.33
C GLU A 76 33.16 21.01 13.07
N GLN A 77 32.08 21.70 12.70
CA GLN A 77 31.64 22.94 13.33
C GLN A 77 30.54 22.68 14.36
N GLU A 78 30.61 23.43 15.45
CA GLU A 78 29.55 23.47 16.44
C GLU A 78 28.41 24.37 15.97
N VAL A 79 27.17 23.86 15.99
CA VAL A 79 25.95 24.55 15.54
C VAL A 79 24.95 24.53 16.67
N PRO A 80 24.40 25.67 17.12
CA PRO A 80 23.37 25.70 18.14
C PRO A 80 22.14 24.90 17.71
N TYR A 81 21.66 23.97 18.55
CA TYR A 81 20.45 23.20 18.25
C TYR A 81 19.26 24.06 17.90
N GLU A 82 19.10 25.20 18.60
CA GLU A 82 17.98 26.13 18.37
C GLU A 82 17.98 26.69 16.95
N SER A 83 19.16 26.94 16.36
CA SER A 83 19.28 27.47 15.00
C SER A 83 18.82 26.48 13.92
N MET A 84 18.80 25.18 14.25
CA MET A 84 18.35 24.10 13.35
C MET A 84 16.86 23.80 13.43
N ARG A 85 16.14 24.43 14.38
CA ARG A 85 14.69 24.27 14.51
C ARG A 85 13.95 24.91 13.34
N TRP A 86 12.89 24.26 12.86
CA TRP A 86 12.03 24.77 11.80
C TRP A 86 11.46 26.14 12.14
N SER A 87 10.96 26.32 13.34
CA SER A 87 10.42 27.59 13.87
C SER A 87 11.43 28.74 13.88
N VAL A 88 12.73 28.44 13.79
CA VAL A 88 13.80 29.44 13.77
C VAL A 88 14.33 29.67 12.36
N PHE A 89 14.81 28.64 11.67
CA PHE A 89 15.48 28.82 10.39
C PHE A 89 14.53 29.34 9.29
N ARG A 90 13.26 28.99 9.32
CA ARG A 90 12.27 29.46 8.31
C ARG A 90 12.12 30.99 8.27
N HIS A 91 12.45 31.67 9.35
CA HIS A 91 12.38 33.13 9.44
C HIS A 91 13.69 33.84 9.05
N THR A 92 14.70 33.09 8.67
CA THR A 92 15.97 33.65 8.19
C THR A 92 15.86 34.01 6.70
N GLY A 93 16.78 34.86 6.22
CA GLY A 93 16.81 35.18 4.79
C GLY A 93 17.04 33.93 3.92
N PRO A 94 16.53 33.92 2.66
CA PRO A 94 16.55 32.75 1.79
C PRO A 94 17.90 32.03 1.69
N GLU A 95 18.99 32.79 1.54
CA GLU A 95 20.32 32.23 1.43
C GLU A 95 20.81 31.60 2.74
N ASN A 96 20.57 32.26 3.87
CA ASN A 96 20.93 31.75 5.19
C ASN A 96 20.14 30.47 5.52
N MET A 97 18.84 30.46 5.21
CA MET A 97 17.98 29.27 5.36
C MET A 97 18.50 28.12 4.51
N PHE A 98 18.86 28.38 3.25
CA PHE A 98 19.37 27.36 2.34
C PHE A 98 20.68 26.75 2.86
N GLN A 99 21.64 27.58 3.31
CA GLN A 99 22.90 27.11 3.88
C GLN A 99 22.66 26.31 5.17
N MET A 100 21.80 26.82 6.06
CA MET A 100 21.45 26.14 7.31
C MET A 100 20.84 24.77 7.06
N VAL A 101 19.84 24.69 6.19
CA VAL A 101 19.16 23.42 5.89
C VAL A 101 20.10 22.45 5.21
N ARG A 102 20.81 22.87 4.18
CA ARG A 102 21.68 22.00 3.37
C ARG A 102 22.89 21.48 4.15
N GLN A 103 23.54 22.33 4.92
CA GLN A 103 24.80 21.98 5.59
C GLN A 103 24.60 21.39 6.98
N ASN A 104 23.56 21.82 7.71
CA ASN A 104 23.41 21.47 9.11
C ASN A 104 22.12 20.65 9.38
N VAL A 105 20.94 21.17 9.07
CA VAL A 105 19.68 20.47 9.43
C VAL A 105 19.58 19.12 8.72
N PHE A 106 19.94 19.03 7.44
CA PHE A 106 19.92 17.79 6.69
C PHE A 106 20.91 16.75 7.24
N GLU A 107 22.13 17.18 7.60
CA GLU A 107 23.10 16.28 8.23
C GLU A 107 22.67 15.90 9.65
N PHE A 108 22.04 16.81 10.40
CA PHE A 108 21.50 16.53 11.72
C PHE A 108 20.44 15.44 11.68
N ILE A 109 19.46 15.53 10.77
CA ILE A 109 18.39 14.52 10.68
C ILE A 109 18.92 13.12 10.34
N LYS A 110 20.08 12.99 9.71
CA LYS A 110 20.74 11.70 9.48
C LYS A 110 21.25 11.05 10.77
N THR A 111 21.52 11.86 11.78
CA THR A 111 22.09 11.40 13.06
C THR A 111 21.03 11.09 14.12
N ILE A 112 19.75 11.40 13.86
CA ILE A 112 18.68 11.16 14.83
C ILE A 112 18.50 9.66 15.05
N GLY A 113 18.48 9.24 16.32
CA GLY A 113 18.35 7.85 16.71
C GLY A 113 19.64 7.04 16.73
N THR A 114 20.80 7.70 16.67
CA THR A 114 22.13 7.03 16.67
C THR A 114 22.54 6.40 18.01
N GLY A 115 21.71 6.45 19.03
CA GLY A 115 21.96 5.81 20.34
C GLY A 115 21.82 4.28 20.36
N GLU A 116 21.02 3.72 19.51
CA GLU A 116 20.92 2.32 19.12
C GLU A 116 20.71 2.35 17.60
N GLU A 117 21.30 1.44 16.81
CA GLU A 117 21.19 1.41 15.34
C GLU A 117 19.73 1.39 14.87
N SER A 118 19.06 2.54 14.81
CA SER A 118 17.70 2.61 14.33
C SER A 118 17.68 2.34 12.81
N ALA A 119 16.65 1.64 12.32
CA ALA A 119 16.47 1.42 10.89
C ALA A 119 16.47 2.74 10.11
N TYR A 120 15.84 3.78 10.67
CA TYR A 120 15.82 5.12 10.09
C TYR A 120 17.23 5.68 9.88
N SER A 121 18.06 5.74 10.93
CA SER A 121 19.45 6.27 10.85
C SER A 121 20.26 5.53 9.80
N ARG A 122 20.19 4.20 9.79
CA ARG A 122 20.90 3.33 8.84
C ARG A 122 20.57 3.67 7.38
N TYR A 123 19.32 3.88 7.03
CA TYR A 123 18.92 4.18 5.65
C TYR A 123 19.04 5.65 5.29
N MET A 124 19.03 6.56 6.27
CA MET A 124 19.26 7.99 6.05
C MET A 124 20.72 8.34 5.76
N GLN A 125 21.69 7.53 6.19
CA GLN A 125 23.13 7.81 5.92
C GLN A 125 23.43 8.01 4.43
N SER A 126 22.77 7.25 3.54
CA SER A 126 22.93 7.36 2.09
C SER A 126 22.03 8.41 1.44
N ALA A 127 21.24 9.14 2.21
CA ALA A 127 20.35 10.18 1.70
C ALA A 127 21.13 11.38 1.15
N THR A 128 20.62 11.98 0.07
CA THR A 128 21.23 13.14 -0.58
C THR A 128 20.21 14.28 -0.69
N PHE A 129 20.61 15.48 -0.28
CA PHE A 129 19.80 16.67 -0.44
C PHE A 129 20.03 17.27 -1.84
N LEU A 130 18.99 17.28 -2.67
CA LEU A 130 19.07 17.62 -4.09
C LEU A 130 18.47 19.00 -4.44
N ILE A 131 17.83 19.69 -3.50
CA ILE A 131 17.42 21.08 -3.72
C ILE A 131 18.69 21.91 -3.86
N SER A 132 18.86 22.55 -5.03
CA SER A 132 20.13 23.16 -5.42
C SER A 132 20.20 24.69 -5.20
N ASP A 133 19.07 25.32 -4.92
CA ASP A 133 18.97 26.78 -4.82
C ASP A 133 18.04 27.27 -3.71
N ALA A 134 18.34 28.45 -3.18
CA ALA A 134 17.60 29.07 -2.09
C ALA A 134 16.15 29.41 -2.44
N ARG A 135 15.87 29.78 -3.68
CA ARG A 135 14.52 30.16 -4.13
C ARG A 135 13.56 28.95 -4.12
N THR A 136 14.04 27.81 -4.62
CA THR A 136 13.27 26.56 -4.60
C THR A 136 13.02 26.12 -3.17
N LEU A 137 14.05 26.11 -2.32
CA LEU A 137 13.89 25.74 -0.91
C LEU A 137 12.87 26.64 -0.20
N THR A 138 12.96 27.96 -0.37
CA THR A 138 12.03 28.91 0.25
C THR A 138 10.59 28.60 -0.13
N LYS A 139 10.31 28.40 -1.42
CA LYS A 139 8.94 28.08 -1.87
C LYS A 139 8.43 26.75 -1.26
N VAL A 140 9.30 25.75 -1.15
CA VAL A 140 8.94 24.45 -0.56
C VAL A 140 8.68 24.62 0.94
N VAL A 141 9.55 25.33 1.66
CA VAL A 141 9.38 25.60 3.10
C VAL A 141 8.11 26.39 3.37
N ASP A 142 7.86 27.47 2.62
CA ASP A 142 6.64 28.29 2.75
C ASP A 142 5.38 27.45 2.46
N GLY A 143 5.44 26.61 1.42
CA GLY A 143 4.34 25.71 1.07
C GLY A 143 4.04 24.69 2.17
N VAL A 144 5.08 24.07 2.74
CA VAL A 144 4.95 23.12 3.85
C VAL A 144 4.47 23.79 5.13
N ASP A 145 4.95 25.01 5.40
CA ASP A 145 4.53 25.77 6.56
C ASP A 145 3.04 26.20 6.51
N ALA A 146 2.54 26.46 5.30
CA ALA A 146 1.15 26.78 5.06
C ALA A 146 0.19 25.58 5.20
N LEU A 147 0.71 24.35 5.35
CA LEU A 147 -0.11 23.18 5.64
C LEU A 147 -0.47 23.17 7.13
N ASP A 148 -1.76 23.12 7.42
CA ASP A 148 -2.24 22.91 8.80
C ASP A 148 -1.98 21.46 9.21
N MET A 149 -0.94 21.26 10.02
CA MET A 149 -0.44 19.95 10.44
C MET A 149 -0.66 19.70 11.93
N ASN A 150 -1.57 20.43 12.56
CA ASN A 150 -1.85 20.37 14.00
C ASN A 150 -2.38 19.00 14.46
N ASN A 151 -2.74 18.10 13.54
CA ASN A 151 -3.13 16.73 13.86
C ASN A 151 -2.09 15.75 13.30
N ARG A 152 -1.53 14.87 14.16
CA ARG A 152 -0.57 13.80 13.77
C ARG A 152 -1.11 12.91 12.65
N ASP A 153 -2.42 12.66 12.62
CA ASP A 153 -3.07 11.90 11.56
C ASP A 153 -3.03 12.64 10.22
N ALA A 154 -3.06 13.99 10.24
CA ALA A 154 -2.97 14.80 9.03
C ALA A 154 -1.61 14.66 8.33
N MET A 155 -0.50 14.52 9.08
CA MET A 155 0.83 14.27 8.51
C MET A 155 0.92 12.93 7.79
N GLY A 156 0.43 11.88 8.42
CA GLY A 156 0.35 10.57 7.80
C GLY A 156 -0.50 10.61 6.52
N ASP A 157 -1.62 11.31 6.55
CA ASP A 157 -2.50 11.47 5.39
C ASP A 157 -1.83 12.28 4.26
N VAL A 158 -1.09 13.35 4.60
CA VAL A 158 -0.28 14.14 3.63
C VAL A 158 0.76 13.24 2.97
N TYR A 159 1.52 12.49 3.78
CA TYR A 159 2.55 11.60 3.28
C TYR A 159 1.96 10.51 2.37
N GLU A 160 0.84 9.92 2.77
CA GLU A 160 0.09 8.95 1.99
C GLU A 160 -0.41 9.53 0.65
N TYR A 161 -0.86 10.79 0.64
CA TYR A 161 -1.25 11.46 -0.59
C TYR A 161 -0.05 11.64 -1.55
N ILE A 162 1.10 12.06 -1.03
CA ILE A 162 2.33 12.23 -1.82
C ILE A 162 2.79 10.88 -2.39
N LEU A 163 2.76 9.82 -1.57
CA LEU A 163 3.01 8.45 -2.04
C LEU A 163 2.03 8.05 -3.16
N GLY A 164 0.75 8.45 -3.04
CA GLY A 164 -0.26 8.25 -4.09
C GLY A 164 0.08 8.96 -5.40
N LYS A 165 0.65 10.16 -5.36
CA LYS A 165 1.09 10.90 -6.57
C LYS A 165 2.28 10.22 -7.26
N MET A 166 3.26 9.76 -6.50
CA MET A 166 4.36 8.96 -7.05
C MET A 166 3.80 7.77 -7.84
N ALA A 167 2.83 7.16 -7.25
CA ALA A 167 2.13 6.06 -7.81
C ALA A 167 1.46 6.41 -9.15
N ALA A 168 0.70 7.49 -9.24
CA ALA A 168 0.00 7.92 -10.45
C ALA A 168 0.94 8.30 -11.62
N SER A 169 2.22 8.57 -11.35
CA SER A 169 3.19 8.95 -12.40
C SER A 169 3.69 7.81 -13.28
N GLY A 170 3.38 6.56 -12.95
CA GLY A 170 3.60 5.38 -13.82
C GLY A 170 5.04 5.02 -14.17
N THR A 171 6.04 5.74 -13.66
CA THR A 171 7.39 5.74 -14.25
C THR A 171 8.35 4.68 -13.73
N ASN A 172 8.04 3.92 -12.66
CA ASN A 172 9.09 3.09 -12.03
C ASN A 172 8.71 1.66 -11.64
N GLY A 173 7.62 1.09 -12.16
CA GLY A 173 7.31 -0.34 -11.94
C GLY A 173 7.05 -0.74 -10.46
N GLN A 174 6.99 0.23 -9.56
CA GLN A 174 6.73 -0.02 -8.15
C GLN A 174 5.23 0.06 -7.91
N PHE A 175 4.64 -1.10 -7.69
CA PHE A 175 3.22 -1.25 -7.41
C PHE A 175 2.95 -0.84 -5.96
N ARG A 176 2.00 0.09 -5.78
CA ARG A 176 1.51 0.42 -4.45
C ARG A 176 0.10 -0.10 -4.27
N THR A 177 -0.13 -0.75 -3.15
CA THR A 177 -1.47 -1.17 -2.75
C THR A 177 -2.31 0.06 -2.39
N PRO A 178 -3.49 0.26 -2.98
CA PRO A 178 -4.39 1.34 -2.58
C PRO A 178 -4.72 1.27 -1.08
N ARG A 179 -4.76 2.43 -0.41
CA ARG A 179 -4.93 2.50 1.05
C ARG A 179 -6.22 1.84 1.55
N HIS A 180 -7.33 2.01 0.82
CA HIS A 180 -8.61 1.39 1.17
C HIS A 180 -8.56 -0.14 1.09
N ILE A 181 -7.74 -0.71 0.19
CA ILE A 181 -7.49 -2.16 0.11
C ILE A 181 -6.59 -2.63 1.26
N ILE A 182 -5.54 -1.87 1.59
CA ILE A 182 -4.71 -2.16 2.78
C ILE A 182 -5.60 -2.19 4.01
N ARG A 183 -6.44 -1.16 4.20
CA ARG A 183 -7.34 -1.04 5.34
C ARG A 183 -8.34 -2.20 5.39
N MET A 184 -8.97 -2.55 4.27
CA MET A 184 -9.85 -3.72 4.17
C MET A 184 -9.16 -4.99 4.68
N ILE A 185 -7.94 -5.25 4.23
CA ILE A 185 -7.17 -6.45 4.61
C ILE A 185 -6.81 -6.40 6.11
N VAL A 186 -6.39 -5.25 6.61
CA VAL A 186 -6.07 -5.07 8.04
C VAL A 186 -7.31 -5.24 8.91
N ASP A 187 -8.46 -4.66 8.50
CA ASP A 187 -9.73 -4.81 9.19
C ASP A 187 -10.19 -6.28 9.20
N MET A 188 -10.01 -7.02 8.09
CA MET A 188 -10.26 -8.48 8.06
C MET A 188 -9.38 -9.24 9.03
N MET A 189 -8.09 -8.90 9.11
CA MET A 189 -7.10 -9.68 9.87
C MET A 189 -7.02 -9.32 11.35
N GLN A 190 -7.52 -8.13 11.74
CA GLN A 190 -7.57 -7.65 13.13
C GLN A 190 -6.26 -7.87 13.90
N PRO A 191 -5.17 -7.18 13.52
CA PRO A 191 -3.89 -7.31 14.21
C PRO A 191 -4.00 -6.94 15.68
N THR A 192 -3.23 -7.63 16.52
CA THR A 192 -3.23 -7.46 17.97
C THR A 192 -1.88 -6.96 18.49
N PRO A 193 -1.83 -6.38 19.70
CA PRO A 193 -0.58 -5.93 20.31
C PRO A 193 0.45 -7.05 20.57
N ASN A 194 0.05 -8.32 20.48
CA ASN A 194 0.91 -9.46 20.70
C ASN A 194 1.44 -10.07 19.40
N ASP A 195 1.06 -9.54 18.27
CA ASP A 195 1.51 -10.04 16.97
C ASP A 195 2.99 -9.70 16.70
N PHE A 196 3.64 -10.55 15.91
CA PHE A 196 4.85 -10.27 15.18
C PHE A 196 4.49 -10.19 13.70
N ILE A 197 4.33 -8.95 13.21
CA ILE A 197 3.79 -8.67 11.88
C ILE A 197 4.94 -8.55 10.88
N CYS A 198 4.84 -9.24 9.75
CA CYS A 198 5.85 -9.16 8.68
C CYS A 198 5.21 -8.77 7.34
N ASP A 199 5.88 -7.86 6.64
CA ASP A 199 5.72 -7.64 5.21
C ASP A 199 7.06 -7.89 4.51
N PRO A 200 7.25 -9.04 3.86
CA PRO A 200 8.52 -9.40 3.23
C PRO A 200 8.76 -8.76 1.86
N ALA A 201 7.86 -7.88 1.41
CA ALA A 201 7.97 -7.04 0.21
C ALA A 201 7.35 -5.66 0.49
N MET A 202 7.81 -5.00 1.55
CA MET A 202 7.10 -3.93 2.25
C MET A 202 6.92 -2.64 1.46
N GLY A 203 7.73 -2.39 0.43
CA GLY A 203 7.70 -1.12 -0.30
C GLY A 203 7.75 0.08 0.65
N SER A 204 6.71 0.90 0.63
CA SER A 204 6.57 2.07 1.52
C SER A 204 6.06 1.74 2.94
N ALA A 205 6.00 0.48 3.33
CA ALA A 205 5.51 -0.03 4.63
C ALA A 205 4.02 0.25 4.91
N GLY A 206 3.19 0.35 3.87
CA GLY A 206 1.77 0.71 4.01
C GLY A 206 0.97 -0.27 4.89
N PHE A 207 1.15 -1.59 4.74
CA PHE A 207 0.51 -2.60 5.57
C PHE A 207 0.94 -2.50 7.04
N LEU A 208 2.24 -2.30 7.27
CA LEU A 208 2.81 -2.23 8.61
C LEU A 208 2.31 -0.99 9.37
N VAL A 209 2.23 0.16 8.69
CA VAL A 209 1.66 1.39 9.25
C VAL A 209 0.19 1.21 9.60
N GLU A 210 -0.61 0.68 8.67
CA GLU A 210 -2.06 0.53 8.91
C GLU A 210 -2.35 -0.50 10.01
N ALA A 211 -1.56 -1.58 10.10
CA ALA A 211 -1.67 -2.54 11.19
C ALA A 211 -1.42 -1.90 12.58
N VAL A 212 -0.41 -1.04 12.70
CA VAL A 212 -0.15 -0.33 13.95
C VAL A 212 -1.25 0.70 14.25
N LYS A 213 -1.79 1.38 13.24
CA LYS A 213 -2.95 2.27 13.42
C LYS A 213 -4.16 1.49 13.96
N TYR A 214 -4.47 0.36 13.34
CA TYR A 214 -5.56 -0.53 13.79
C TYR A 214 -5.39 -0.92 15.26
N ILE A 215 -4.18 -1.33 15.66
CA ILE A 215 -3.88 -1.69 17.05
C ILE A 215 -4.08 -0.49 17.99
N LYS A 216 -3.62 0.70 17.62
CA LYS A 216 -3.81 1.91 18.42
C LYS A 216 -5.29 2.29 18.58
N GLU A 217 -6.10 2.13 17.54
CA GLU A 217 -7.52 2.45 17.52
C GLU A 217 -8.38 1.43 18.29
N HIS A 218 -8.07 0.13 18.19
CA HIS A 218 -8.93 -0.93 18.72
C HIS A 218 -8.42 -1.57 20.01
N HIS A 219 -7.13 -1.37 20.34
CA HIS A 219 -6.48 -1.94 21.52
C HIS A 219 -5.85 -0.86 22.43
N GLU A 220 -6.55 0.24 22.65
CA GLU A 220 -6.08 1.40 23.42
C GLU A 220 -5.46 1.00 24.77
N ARG A 221 -6.04 0.02 25.47
CA ARG A 221 -5.54 -0.47 26.77
C ARG A 221 -4.10 -1.00 26.71
N ALA A 222 -3.67 -1.54 25.57
CA ALA A 222 -2.30 -2.00 25.40
C ALA A 222 -1.28 -0.85 25.44
N LEU A 223 -1.71 0.37 25.14
CA LEU A 223 -0.86 1.55 25.18
C LEU A 223 -0.52 2.02 26.61
N TYR A 224 -1.18 1.46 27.61
CA TYR A 224 -0.93 1.80 29.04
C TYR A 224 0.17 0.95 29.70
N THR A 225 0.64 -0.13 29.06
CA THR A 225 1.72 -0.96 29.60
C THR A 225 3.04 -0.65 28.90
N ALA A 226 4.11 -0.46 29.67
CA ALA A 226 5.43 -0.16 29.11
C ALA A 226 5.95 -1.27 28.19
N GLU A 227 5.61 -2.54 28.48
CA GLU A 227 6.01 -3.71 27.70
C GLU A 227 5.35 -3.70 26.33
N SER A 228 4.02 -3.52 26.26
CA SER A 228 3.28 -3.45 24.99
C SER A 228 3.71 -2.24 24.15
N VAL A 229 3.90 -1.08 24.80
CA VAL A 229 4.41 0.12 24.10
C VAL A 229 5.79 -0.13 23.52
N LYS A 230 6.68 -0.79 24.25
CA LYS A 230 8.02 -1.16 23.75
C LYS A 230 7.89 -2.11 22.58
N HIS A 231 7.08 -3.16 22.68
CA HIS A 231 6.86 -4.12 21.61
C HIS A 231 6.31 -3.46 20.34
N ILE A 232 5.25 -2.64 20.46
CA ILE A 232 4.64 -1.90 19.34
C ILE A 232 5.65 -0.98 18.64
N LYS A 233 6.56 -0.36 19.39
CA LYS A 233 7.56 0.56 18.82
C LYS A 233 8.78 -0.11 18.21
N SER A 234 9.01 -1.40 18.47
CA SER A 234 10.22 -2.11 18.04
C SER A 234 9.91 -3.41 17.28
N SER A 235 9.64 -4.49 17.98
CA SER A 235 9.63 -5.85 17.45
C SER A 235 8.31 -6.28 16.80
N LEU A 236 7.21 -5.55 17.01
CA LEU A 236 5.93 -5.87 16.38
C LEU A 236 6.02 -5.80 14.85
N VAL A 237 6.79 -4.86 14.31
CA VAL A 237 6.84 -4.54 12.88
C VAL A 237 8.15 -5.03 12.27
N ASN A 238 8.04 -5.91 11.26
CA ASN A 238 9.15 -6.47 10.52
C ASN A 238 8.92 -6.26 9.02
N GLY A 239 9.85 -5.59 8.33
CA GLY A 239 9.70 -5.26 6.93
C GLY A 239 10.97 -5.46 6.13
N TYR A 240 10.84 -6.03 4.93
CA TYR A 240 11.96 -6.31 4.06
C TYR A 240 11.71 -5.81 2.65
N ASP A 241 12.75 -5.30 2.03
CA ASP A 241 12.75 -4.91 0.62
C ASP A 241 14.16 -5.04 0.04
N THR A 242 14.25 -5.17 -1.27
CA THR A 242 15.54 -5.17 -1.99
C THR A 242 15.99 -3.77 -2.38
N ASP A 243 15.05 -2.83 -2.51
CA ASP A 243 15.31 -1.45 -2.91
C ASP A 243 15.63 -0.57 -1.68
N PRO A 244 16.87 -0.03 -1.59
CA PRO A 244 17.25 0.85 -0.48
C PRO A 244 16.43 2.15 -0.41
N THR A 245 15.87 2.61 -1.53
CA THR A 245 14.99 3.79 -1.57
C THR A 245 13.66 3.48 -0.90
N MET A 246 13.07 2.30 -1.17
CA MET A 246 11.85 1.88 -0.50
C MET A 246 12.05 1.68 0.99
N LEU A 247 13.17 1.11 1.41
CA LEU A 247 13.51 0.97 2.83
C LEU A 247 13.62 2.34 3.53
N ARG A 248 14.20 3.34 2.87
CA ARG A 248 14.26 4.71 3.39
C ARG A 248 12.88 5.33 3.52
N ILE A 249 12.07 5.25 2.46
CA ILE A 249 10.69 5.74 2.44
C ILE A 249 9.86 5.03 3.51
N GLY A 250 9.96 3.71 3.61
CA GLY A 250 9.26 2.91 4.61
C GLY A 250 9.68 3.24 6.04
N ALA A 251 10.98 3.38 6.30
CA ALA A 251 11.49 3.77 7.62
C ALA A 251 10.98 5.15 8.05
N MET A 252 10.94 6.11 7.12
CA MET A 252 10.38 7.44 7.37
C MET A 252 8.87 7.38 7.60
N ASN A 253 8.15 6.59 6.80
CA ASN A 253 6.71 6.39 6.98
C ASN A 253 6.38 5.82 8.37
N LEU A 254 7.10 4.80 8.80
CA LEU A 254 6.95 4.20 10.12
C LEU A 254 7.26 5.20 11.25
N LEU A 255 8.35 5.96 11.11
CA LEU A 255 8.74 6.97 12.10
C LEU A 255 7.69 8.09 12.22
N LEU A 256 7.09 8.54 11.11
CA LEU A 256 5.98 9.50 11.08
C LEU A 256 4.73 9.01 11.83
N HIS A 257 4.62 7.69 12.04
CA HIS A 257 3.54 7.05 12.80
C HIS A 257 3.98 6.55 14.19
N ASP A 258 5.06 7.13 14.75
CA ASP A 258 5.62 6.81 16.09
C ASP A 258 6.16 5.37 16.23
N ILE A 259 6.51 4.72 15.11
CA ILE A 259 7.19 3.42 15.12
C ILE A 259 8.69 3.71 14.98
N THR A 260 9.39 3.75 16.10
CA THR A 260 10.74 4.35 16.17
C THR A 260 11.87 3.36 15.92
N ALA A 261 11.66 2.08 16.18
CA ALA A 261 12.68 1.06 16.06
C ALA A 261 12.15 -0.23 15.39
N PRO A 262 11.52 -0.15 14.18
CA PRO A 262 11.05 -1.34 13.47
C PRO A 262 12.22 -2.19 12.98
N GLU A 263 12.01 -3.49 12.85
CA GLU A 263 12.96 -4.41 12.23
C GLU A 263 12.87 -4.31 10.71
N LEU A 264 13.68 -3.43 10.12
CA LEU A 264 13.76 -3.27 8.67
C LEU A 264 15.12 -3.73 8.15
N ALA A 265 15.12 -4.50 7.06
CA ALA A 265 16.37 -4.91 6.45
C ALA A 265 16.30 -4.93 4.91
N ARG A 266 17.41 -4.55 4.27
CA ARG A 266 17.61 -4.79 2.85
C ARG A 266 17.88 -6.27 2.65
N ARG A 267 16.89 -6.98 2.11
CA ARG A 267 16.96 -8.43 1.96
C ARG A 267 16.09 -8.90 0.79
N ASP A 268 16.61 -9.80 0.00
CA ASP A 268 15.80 -10.61 -0.90
C ASP A 268 15.15 -11.74 -0.09
N SER A 269 13.84 -11.60 0.12
CA SER A 269 13.04 -12.53 0.94
C SER A 269 12.96 -13.95 0.37
N LEU A 270 13.30 -14.13 -0.91
CA LEU A 270 13.27 -15.43 -1.60
C LEU A 270 14.65 -16.10 -1.69
N SER A 271 15.72 -15.39 -1.31
CA SER A 271 17.10 -15.88 -1.43
C SER A 271 17.48 -16.90 -0.38
N GLU A 272 18.55 -17.65 -0.65
CA GLU A 272 19.19 -18.58 0.29
C GLU A 272 19.61 -17.91 1.62
N GLN A 273 19.83 -16.60 1.63
CA GLN A 273 20.20 -15.85 2.82
C GLN A 273 19.03 -15.63 3.79
N ASN A 274 17.80 -15.82 3.32
CA ASN A 274 16.65 -15.69 4.17
C ASN A 274 16.44 -16.95 5.03
N ASN A 275 16.66 -16.80 6.34
CA ASN A 275 16.54 -17.86 7.32
C ASN A 275 15.24 -17.82 8.14
N ASP A 276 14.29 -16.91 7.82
CA ASP A 276 13.03 -16.79 8.54
C ASP A 276 12.23 -18.09 8.42
N GLU A 277 11.98 -18.71 9.55
CA GLU A 277 11.22 -19.95 9.68
C GLU A 277 10.45 -19.92 11.00
N SER A 278 9.12 -19.96 10.93
CA SER A 278 8.24 -19.98 12.12
C SER A 278 8.54 -18.85 13.12
N CYS A 279 8.58 -17.59 12.65
CA CYS A 279 8.93 -16.43 13.45
C CYS A 279 7.88 -15.31 13.42
N TYR A 280 6.85 -15.40 12.59
CA TYR A 280 5.81 -14.39 12.49
C TYR A 280 4.43 -14.96 12.80
N THR A 281 3.59 -14.16 13.46
CA THR A 281 2.20 -14.53 13.77
C THR A 281 1.24 -14.00 12.73
N LEU A 282 1.63 -12.92 12.01
CA LEU A 282 0.82 -12.29 10.99
C LEU A 282 1.68 -11.84 9.81
N ILE A 283 1.29 -12.25 8.60
CA ILE A 283 1.86 -11.73 7.36
C ILE A 283 0.79 -10.95 6.60
N LEU A 284 1.12 -9.71 6.24
CA LEU A 284 0.32 -8.83 5.41
C LEU A 284 1.18 -8.38 4.24
N ALA A 285 0.85 -8.77 3.02
CA ALA A 285 1.76 -8.53 1.90
C ALA A 285 1.04 -8.33 0.56
N ASN A 286 1.66 -7.51 -0.27
CA ASN A 286 1.37 -7.39 -1.70
C ASN A 286 2.67 -7.63 -2.48
N PRO A 287 3.10 -8.90 -2.66
CA PRO A 287 4.34 -9.20 -3.37
C PRO A 287 4.23 -8.87 -4.86
N PRO A 288 5.36 -8.79 -5.58
CA PRO A 288 5.36 -8.57 -7.02
C PRO A 288 4.50 -9.59 -7.77
N PHE A 289 3.62 -9.12 -8.69
CA PHE A 289 2.66 -9.96 -9.42
C PHE A 289 3.28 -10.81 -10.52
N SER A 290 4.46 -10.44 -10.95
CA SER A 290 5.19 -11.17 -11.99
C SER A 290 6.69 -10.99 -11.79
N GLY A 291 7.41 -12.06 -12.02
CA GLY A 291 8.86 -12.08 -11.95
C GLY A 291 9.35 -13.51 -12.14
N SER A 292 10.60 -13.63 -12.58
CA SER A 292 11.27 -14.92 -12.66
C SER A 292 12.65 -14.76 -12.04
N LEU A 293 12.99 -15.66 -11.14
CA LEU A 293 14.29 -15.73 -10.49
C LEU A 293 15.04 -16.97 -10.98
N ASP A 294 16.35 -16.85 -11.10
CA ASP A 294 17.19 -18.04 -11.30
C ASP A 294 17.08 -18.96 -10.06
N LYS A 295 16.69 -20.21 -10.28
CA LYS A 295 16.56 -21.23 -9.21
C LYS A 295 17.83 -21.37 -8.36
N GLY A 296 19.00 -21.09 -8.94
CA GLY A 296 20.27 -21.11 -8.22
C GLY A 296 20.36 -20.08 -7.10
N ASN A 297 19.58 -19.01 -7.17
CA ASN A 297 19.53 -17.94 -6.17
C ASN A 297 18.34 -18.08 -5.19
N VAL A 298 17.41 -18.98 -5.46
CA VAL A 298 16.22 -19.19 -4.64
C VAL A 298 16.53 -20.14 -3.49
N ASN A 299 15.99 -19.85 -2.31
CA ASN A 299 16.11 -20.73 -1.16
C ASN A 299 15.51 -22.12 -1.45
N LYS A 300 16.32 -23.16 -1.32
CA LYS A 300 15.94 -24.55 -1.64
C LYS A 300 14.74 -25.05 -0.85
N LYS A 301 14.53 -24.53 0.37
CA LYS A 301 13.35 -24.88 1.18
C LYS A 301 12.06 -24.36 0.54
N LEU A 302 12.10 -23.26 -0.22
CA LEU A 302 10.93 -22.73 -0.96
C LEU A 302 10.61 -23.60 -2.17
N LEU A 303 11.64 -24.09 -2.89
CA LEU A 303 11.48 -24.97 -4.04
C LEU A 303 10.84 -26.32 -3.65
N ALA A 304 10.94 -26.72 -2.38
CA ALA A 304 10.26 -27.92 -1.88
C ALA A 304 8.72 -27.79 -1.85
N TYR A 305 8.18 -26.57 -1.71
CA TYR A 305 6.73 -26.31 -1.78
C TYR A 305 6.24 -26.24 -3.24
N ALA A 306 7.01 -25.56 -4.10
CA ALA A 306 6.72 -25.44 -5.51
C ALA A 306 8.03 -25.25 -6.29
N ASP A 307 8.37 -26.23 -7.16
CA ASP A 307 9.57 -26.13 -8.00
C ASP A 307 9.33 -25.15 -9.15
N THR A 308 9.63 -23.88 -8.92
CA THR A 308 9.31 -22.78 -9.83
C THR A 308 10.33 -21.65 -9.75
N GLU A 309 10.39 -20.85 -10.82
CA GLU A 309 11.09 -19.56 -10.88
C GLU A 309 10.17 -18.36 -10.64
N ARG A 310 8.86 -18.59 -10.56
CA ARG A 310 7.86 -17.53 -10.46
C ARG A 310 7.79 -16.95 -9.06
N THR A 311 8.03 -15.65 -8.96
CA THR A 311 8.10 -14.92 -7.70
C THR A 311 6.79 -14.99 -6.91
N GLU A 312 5.64 -14.88 -7.56
CA GLU A 312 4.31 -14.93 -6.93
C GLU A 312 4.03 -16.24 -6.18
N LEU A 313 4.56 -17.37 -6.69
CA LEU A 313 4.42 -18.67 -6.01
C LEU A 313 5.45 -18.85 -4.90
N LEU A 314 6.68 -18.36 -5.14
CA LEU A 314 7.75 -18.43 -4.15
C LEU A 314 7.44 -17.58 -2.91
N PHE A 315 6.76 -16.44 -3.08
CA PHE A 315 6.31 -15.65 -1.93
C PHE A 315 5.27 -16.39 -1.09
N LEU A 316 4.31 -17.08 -1.70
CA LEU A 316 3.37 -17.94 -0.95
C LEU A 316 4.09 -19.04 -0.16
N ALA A 317 5.09 -19.68 -0.77
CA ALA A 317 5.94 -20.66 -0.07
C ALA A 317 6.71 -20.01 1.09
N GLN A 318 7.23 -18.80 0.90
CA GLN A 318 7.91 -18.03 1.94
C GLN A 318 6.97 -17.68 3.10
N PHE A 319 5.73 -17.28 2.83
CA PHE A 319 4.74 -16.98 3.87
C PHE A 319 4.45 -18.23 4.72
N VAL A 320 4.20 -19.36 4.07
CA VAL A 320 4.00 -20.64 4.79
C VAL A 320 5.21 -20.99 5.65
N ARG A 321 6.44 -20.81 5.12
CA ARG A 321 7.66 -21.13 5.86
C ARG A 321 7.86 -20.23 7.08
N SER A 322 7.67 -18.93 6.93
CA SER A 322 8.00 -17.95 7.95
C SER A 322 6.94 -17.75 9.03
N LEU A 323 5.69 -18.14 8.79
CA LEU A 323 4.65 -18.14 9.82
C LEU A 323 4.90 -19.18 10.90
N GLU A 324 4.54 -18.87 12.14
CA GLU A 324 4.37 -19.83 13.22
C GLU A 324 3.15 -20.74 12.99
N VAL A 325 3.06 -21.86 13.70
CA VAL A 325 1.82 -22.65 13.74
C VAL A 325 0.74 -21.84 14.48
N GLY A 326 -0.41 -21.65 13.84
CA GLY A 326 -1.45 -20.74 14.29
C GLY A 326 -1.31 -19.32 13.72
N GLY A 327 -0.18 -19.00 13.12
CA GLY A 327 0.03 -17.74 12.42
C GLY A 327 -0.83 -17.63 11.15
N ARG A 328 -1.23 -16.40 10.81
CA ARG A 328 -2.18 -16.12 9.74
C ARG A 328 -1.57 -15.20 8.69
N CYS A 329 -2.03 -15.36 7.46
CA CYS A 329 -1.60 -14.55 6.32
C CYS A 329 -2.79 -14.00 5.57
N ALA A 330 -2.70 -12.74 5.15
CA ALA A 330 -3.51 -12.18 4.09
C ALA A 330 -2.59 -11.56 3.03
N SER A 331 -2.64 -12.11 1.82
CA SER A 331 -1.77 -11.68 0.74
C SER A 331 -2.57 -11.42 -0.54
N ILE A 332 -2.20 -10.35 -1.23
CA ILE A 332 -2.70 -10.08 -2.57
C ILE A 332 -1.92 -10.96 -3.56
N VAL A 333 -2.66 -11.60 -4.44
CA VAL A 333 -2.11 -12.44 -5.51
C VAL A 333 -2.76 -12.11 -6.85
N PRO A 334 -2.05 -12.23 -7.98
CA PRO A 334 -2.70 -12.16 -9.29
C PRO A 334 -3.57 -13.39 -9.53
N ASP A 335 -4.68 -13.23 -10.25
CA ASP A 335 -5.65 -14.30 -10.55
C ASP A 335 -4.99 -15.56 -11.11
N GLY A 336 -3.89 -15.41 -11.84
CA GLY A 336 -3.14 -16.55 -12.39
C GLY A 336 -2.71 -17.56 -11.34
N VAL A 337 -2.49 -17.15 -10.08
CA VAL A 337 -2.19 -18.06 -8.96
C VAL A 337 -3.36 -18.96 -8.66
N LEU A 338 -4.60 -18.47 -8.84
CA LEU A 338 -5.83 -19.18 -8.47
C LEU A 338 -6.19 -20.28 -9.47
N PHE A 339 -6.01 -20.05 -10.78
CA PHE A 339 -6.58 -20.94 -11.80
C PHE A 339 -5.56 -21.61 -12.73
N ARG A 340 -4.30 -21.16 -12.82
CA ARG A 340 -3.33 -21.79 -13.73
C ARG A 340 -3.09 -23.27 -13.37
N MET A 341 -3.11 -24.16 -14.38
CA MET A 341 -3.03 -25.60 -14.22
C MET A 341 -1.60 -26.15 -14.45
N THR A 342 -0.57 -25.36 -14.15
CA THR A 342 0.81 -25.86 -14.16
C THR A 342 1.13 -26.54 -12.81
N THR A 343 2.02 -27.52 -12.82
CA THR A 343 2.41 -28.29 -11.64
C THR A 343 2.75 -27.42 -10.43
N PRO A 344 3.56 -26.34 -10.54
CA PRO A 344 3.87 -25.49 -9.38
C PRO A 344 2.65 -24.73 -8.82
N HIS A 345 1.73 -24.27 -9.69
CA HIS A 345 0.51 -23.58 -9.24
C HIS A 345 -0.40 -24.53 -8.47
N ILE A 346 -0.60 -25.75 -8.99
CA ILE A 346 -1.40 -26.77 -8.29
C ILE A 346 -0.72 -27.16 -6.97
N ALA A 347 0.62 -27.32 -6.95
CA ALA A 347 1.35 -27.71 -5.76
C ALA A 347 1.16 -26.70 -4.61
N ILE A 348 1.31 -25.39 -4.88
CA ILE A 348 1.16 -24.38 -3.81
C ILE A 348 -0.29 -24.27 -3.33
N ARG A 349 -1.30 -24.33 -4.23
CA ARG A 349 -2.71 -24.34 -3.82
C ARG A 349 -3.05 -25.56 -3.01
N LYS A 350 -2.55 -26.72 -3.40
CA LYS A 350 -2.71 -27.99 -2.65
C LYS A 350 -2.05 -27.90 -1.26
N GLU A 351 -0.87 -27.31 -1.16
CA GLU A 351 -0.22 -27.08 0.13
C GLU A 351 -1.10 -26.25 1.07
N LEU A 352 -1.65 -25.12 0.58
CA LEU A 352 -2.52 -24.24 1.38
C LEU A 352 -3.82 -24.93 1.79
N VAL A 353 -4.42 -25.74 0.92
CA VAL A 353 -5.72 -26.39 1.16
C VAL A 353 -5.56 -27.64 2.03
N GLU A 354 -4.53 -28.48 1.79
CA GLU A 354 -4.40 -29.79 2.43
C GLU A 354 -3.63 -29.76 3.75
N LYS A 355 -2.59 -28.92 3.82
CA LYS A 355 -1.72 -28.89 5.00
C LYS A 355 -1.97 -27.73 5.93
N HIS A 356 -2.70 -26.71 5.45
CA HIS A 356 -3.05 -25.54 6.21
C HIS A 356 -4.57 -25.31 6.17
N GLN A 357 -5.02 -24.23 6.77
CA GLN A 357 -6.41 -23.82 6.70
C GLN A 357 -6.54 -22.64 5.75
N LEU A 358 -6.93 -22.90 4.50
CA LEU A 358 -7.35 -21.84 3.59
C LEU A 358 -8.73 -21.35 4.02
N VAL A 359 -8.82 -20.08 4.43
CA VAL A 359 -10.02 -19.49 5.02
C VAL A 359 -10.87 -18.81 3.96
N ALA A 360 -10.23 -17.96 3.14
CA ALA A 360 -10.95 -17.08 2.23
C ALA A 360 -10.20 -16.77 0.93
N VAL A 361 -10.96 -16.51 -0.13
CA VAL A 361 -10.52 -15.92 -1.39
C VAL A 361 -11.46 -14.75 -1.72
N VAL A 362 -10.95 -13.53 -1.66
CA VAL A 362 -11.69 -12.32 -2.05
C VAL A 362 -11.19 -11.87 -3.42
N SER A 363 -11.98 -12.16 -4.46
CA SER A 363 -11.67 -11.73 -5.83
C SER A 363 -11.94 -10.23 -5.99
N MET A 364 -10.99 -9.50 -6.53
CA MET A 364 -11.08 -8.06 -6.78
C MET A 364 -11.15 -7.79 -8.29
N PRO A 365 -11.98 -6.82 -8.73
CA PRO A 365 -12.13 -6.52 -10.15
C PRO A 365 -10.84 -5.98 -10.77
N SER A 366 -10.66 -6.21 -12.07
CA SER A 366 -9.58 -5.58 -12.82
C SER A 366 -9.72 -4.06 -12.76
N GLY A 367 -8.59 -3.36 -12.54
CA GLY A 367 -8.60 -1.90 -12.40
C GLY A 367 -8.47 -1.39 -10.97
N VAL A 368 -8.60 -2.23 -9.94
CA VAL A 368 -8.32 -1.82 -8.53
C VAL A 368 -6.89 -1.27 -8.39
N PHE A 369 -5.93 -1.85 -9.11
CA PHE A 369 -4.52 -1.44 -9.10
C PHE A 369 -4.13 -0.50 -10.23
N LYS A 370 -5.09 0.06 -10.96
CA LYS A 370 -4.77 1.08 -11.96
C LYS A 370 -4.26 2.37 -11.31
N PRO A 371 -3.35 3.09 -11.98
CA PRO A 371 -2.83 2.87 -13.33
C PRO A 371 -1.70 1.83 -13.45
N TYR A 372 -1.31 1.13 -12.37
CA TYR A 372 -0.13 0.24 -12.35
C TYR A 372 -0.34 -1.10 -13.03
N ALA A 373 -1.46 -1.73 -12.72
CA ALA A 373 -1.81 -3.05 -13.22
C ALA A 373 -3.29 -3.11 -13.58
N GLY A 374 -3.58 -3.51 -14.81
CA GLY A 374 -4.95 -3.81 -15.26
C GLY A 374 -5.33 -5.27 -15.04
N VAL A 375 -4.56 -6.03 -14.25
CA VAL A 375 -4.83 -7.44 -13.99
C VAL A 375 -5.81 -7.61 -12.84
N SER A 376 -6.66 -8.62 -12.93
CA SER A 376 -7.48 -9.04 -11.81
C SER A 376 -6.61 -9.69 -10.73
N THR A 377 -6.96 -9.45 -9.50
CA THR A 377 -6.23 -9.92 -8.32
C THR A 377 -7.19 -10.47 -7.29
N ALA A 378 -6.67 -11.18 -6.31
CA ALA A 378 -7.45 -11.62 -5.17
C ALA A 378 -6.64 -11.50 -3.87
N VAL A 379 -7.36 -11.43 -2.75
CA VAL A 379 -6.77 -11.62 -1.41
C VAL A 379 -6.95 -13.07 -1.02
N LEU A 380 -5.83 -13.76 -0.75
CA LEU A 380 -5.80 -15.08 -0.14
C LEU A 380 -5.62 -14.94 1.37
N VAL A 381 -6.50 -15.58 2.15
CA VAL A 381 -6.40 -15.62 3.61
C VAL A 381 -6.26 -17.05 4.07
N PHE A 382 -5.20 -17.35 4.80
CA PHE A 382 -4.96 -18.68 5.35
C PHE A 382 -4.29 -18.64 6.74
N THR A 383 -4.45 -19.73 7.50
CA THR A 383 -3.77 -19.96 8.78
C THR A 383 -2.83 -21.16 8.64
N LYS A 384 -1.58 -21.02 9.06
CA LYS A 384 -0.64 -22.13 9.08
C LYS A 384 -0.98 -23.10 10.23
N THR A 385 -1.31 -24.34 9.90
CA THR A 385 -1.68 -25.36 10.88
C THR A 385 -0.73 -26.56 10.86
N ASN A 386 -0.08 -26.85 9.72
CA ASN A 386 0.71 -28.06 9.43
C ASN A 386 -0.07 -29.37 9.59
N SER A 387 -1.35 -29.32 9.88
CA SER A 387 -2.22 -30.47 10.13
C SER A 387 -3.50 -30.46 9.29
N GLY A 388 -3.58 -29.57 8.29
CA GLY A 388 -4.81 -29.32 7.52
C GLY A 388 -5.78 -28.41 8.27
N GLY A 389 -7.07 -28.59 8.01
CA GLY A 389 -8.13 -27.82 8.69
C GLY A 389 -9.04 -27.05 7.74
N THR A 390 -8.78 -27.12 6.44
CA THR A 390 -9.73 -26.58 5.43
C THR A 390 -10.91 -27.55 5.29
N ASP A 391 -12.06 -27.14 5.78
CA ASP A 391 -13.34 -27.84 5.56
C ASP A 391 -14.09 -27.23 4.38
N LYS A 392 -14.18 -25.92 4.36
CA LYS A 392 -14.75 -25.10 3.30
C LYS A 392 -14.02 -23.78 3.21
N VAL A 393 -14.00 -23.20 2.02
CA VAL A 393 -13.38 -21.89 1.74
C VAL A 393 -14.46 -20.87 1.43
N TRP A 394 -14.36 -19.69 2.01
CA TRP A 394 -15.22 -18.58 1.70
C TRP A 394 -14.73 -17.85 0.45
N PHE A 395 -15.62 -17.63 -0.50
CA PHE A 395 -15.38 -16.87 -1.71
C PHE A 395 -16.24 -15.60 -1.70
N TYR A 396 -15.62 -14.49 -2.08
CA TYR A 396 -16.30 -13.21 -2.27
C TYR A 396 -15.93 -12.62 -3.63
N ASP A 397 -16.94 -12.21 -4.41
CA ASP A 397 -16.79 -11.57 -5.72
C ASP A 397 -16.99 -10.06 -5.59
N MET A 398 -15.93 -9.35 -5.28
CA MET A 398 -15.96 -7.90 -5.13
C MET A 398 -16.11 -7.24 -6.49
N GLN A 399 -17.09 -6.36 -6.63
CA GLN A 399 -17.42 -5.66 -7.86
C GLN A 399 -16.95 -4.21 -7.84
N ALA A 400 -16.94 -3.58 -6.67
CA ALA A 400 -16.59 -2.19 -6.48
C ALA A 400 -15.80 -1.96 -5.18
N ASP A 401 -14.81 -1.09 -5.25
CA ASP A 401 -13.95 -0.72 -4.11
C ASP A 401 -14.10 0.74 -3.68
N GLY A 402 -15.18 1.42 -4.10
CA GLY A 402 -15.43 2.83 -3.83
C GLY A 402 -14.78 3.78 -4.83
N PHE A 403 -14.14 3.23 -5.89
CA PHE A 403 -13.47 4.01 -6.93
C PHE A 403 -13.78 3.46 -8.32
N SER A 404 -13.78 4.35 -9.32
CA SER A 404 -13.93 3.94 -10.73
C SER A 404 -12.77 3.03 -11.14
N LEU A 405 -13.06 2.04 -11.99
CA LEU A 405 -12.07 1.04 -12.45
C LEU A 405 -11.27 1.51 -13.69
N ASP A 406 -11.33 2.81 -13.98
CA ASP A 406 -10.49 3.45 -15.00
C ASP A 406 -9.18 4.01 -14.42
N ASP A 407 -8.33 4.59 -15.25
CA ASP A 407 -7.01 5.10 -14.82
C ASP A 407 -7.09 6.32 -13.89
N ARG A 408 -8.26 6.99 -13.81
CA ARG A 408 -8.47 8.17 -12.96
C ARG A 408 -8.77 7.80 -11.52
N ARG A 409 -9.34 6.61 -11.28
CA ARG A 409 -9.71 6.14 -9.94
C ARG A 409 -10.52 7.16 -9.15
N SER A 410 -11.55 7.73 -9.79
CA SER A 410 -12.46 8.70 -9.16
C SER A 410 -13.34 8.02 -8.14
N THR A 411 -13.64 8.68 -7.03
CA THR A 411 -14.55 8.14 -5.99
C THR A 411 -15.96 7.93 -6.57
N ILE A 412 -16.55 6.76 -6.29
CA ILE A 412 -17.91 6.37 -6.62
C ILE A 412 -18.68 5.92 -5.37
N ALA A 413 -19.98 5.80 -5.46
CA ALA A 413 -20.84 5.40 -4.35
C ALA A 413 -20.78 3.88 -4.08
N GLU A 414 -20.60 3.08 -5.13
CA GLU A 414 -20.54 1.62 -5.05
C GLU A 414 -19.25 1.18 -4.36
N ASN A 415 -19.40 0.47 -3.23
CA ASN A 415 -18.29 0.04 -2.40
C ASN A 415 -18.63 -1.22 -1.60
N ASP A 416 -18.04 -2.33 -1.95
CA ASP A 416 -18.24 -3.63 -1.31
C ASP A 416 -17.38 -3.84 -0.05
N ILE A 417 -16.39 -2.99 0.19
CA ILE A 417 -15.41 -3.18 1.29
C ILE A 417 -16.09 -3.36 2.65
N PRO A 418 -17.09 -2.54 3.04
CA PRO A 418 -17.76 -2.75 4.33
C PRO A 418 -18.47 -4.10 4.42
N ASP A 419 -19.06 -4.58 3.32
CA ASP A 419 -19.71 -5.88 3.28
C ASP A 419 -18.72 -7.04 3.34
N VAL A 420 -17.58 -6.94 2.63
CA VAL A 420 -16.46 -7.91 2.71
C VAL A 420 -16.00 -8.09 4.15
N VAL A 421 -15.66 -7.00 4.84
CA VAL A 421 -15.16 -7.03 6.22
C VAL A 421 -16.21 -7.60 7.17
N ASN A 422 -17.45 -7.10 7.09
CA ASN A 422 -18.54 -7.57 7.94
C ASN A 422 -18.79 -9.08 7.78
N ARG A 423 -18.87 -9.57 6.54
CA ARG A 423 -19.11 -11.00 6.27
C ARG A 423 -17.94 -11.88 6.65
N PHE A 424 -16.72 -11.42 6.44
CA PHE A 424 -15.53 -12.16 6.85
C PHE A 424 -15.50 -12.42 8.37
N HIS A 425 -16.03 -11.49 9.16
CA HIS A 425 -16.14 -11.68 10.62
C HIS A 425 -17.36 -12.52 11.04
N HIS A 426 -18.27 -12.81 10.11
CA HIS A 426 -19.50 -13.58 10.37
C HIS A 426 -19.61 -14.77 9.42
N LEU A 427 -18.50 -15.51 9.19
CA LEU A 427 -18.45 -16.64 8.26
C LEU A 427 -19.46 -17.76 8.58
N ALA A 428 -19.93 -17.87 9.81
CA ALA A 428 -20.97 -18.81 10.19
C ALA A 428 -22.30 -18.53 9.44
N ASP A 429 -22.60 -17.27 9.18
CA ASP A 429 -23.84 -16.85 8.51
C ASP A 429 -23.80 -17.11 6.99
N GLU A 430 -22.62 -17.36 6.45
CA GLU A 430 -22.39 -17.63 5.02
C GLU A 430 -22.78 -19.08 4.60
N ALA A 431 -23.04 -19.96 5.56
CA ALA A 431 -23.28 -21.39 5.30
C ALA A 431 -24.52 -21.68 4.41
N GLY A 432 -25.51 -20.79 4.42
CA GLY A 432 -26.74 -20.93 3.67
C GLY A 432 -26.81 -20.12 2.37
N ARG A 433 -25.77 -19.39 2.01
CA ARG A 433 -25.80 -18.52 0.84
C ARG A 433 -25.69 -19.30 -0.47
N SER A 434 -26.47 -18.85 -1.44
CA SER A 434 -26.47 -19.40 -2.80
C SER A 434 -25.21 -18.98 -3.55
N ARG A 435 -24.74 -19.82 -4.45
CA ARG A 435 -23.61 -19.51 -5.35
C ARG A 435 -23.91 -18.45 -6.42
N ARG A 436 -25.14 -17.97 -6.49
CA ARG A 436 -25.54 -16.82 -7.31
C ARG A 436 -25.28 -15.50 -6.60
N GLU A 437 -25.13 -15.54 -5.28
CA GLU A 437 -24.84 -14.36 -4.49
C GLU A 437 -23.38 -13.92 -4.63
N GLN A 438 -23.08 -12.77 -4.08
CA GLN A 438 -21.73 -12.16 -4.17
C GLN A 438 -20.71 -12.91 -3.33
N SER A 439 -21.15 -13.58 -2.25
CA SER A 439 -20.30 -14.44 -1.43
C SER A 439 -20.97 -15.78 -1.11
N PHE A 440 -20.17 -16.82 -0.95
CA PHE A 440 -20.64 -18.17 -0.66
C PHE A 440 -19.49 -19.06 -0.15
N MET A 441 -19.84 -20.19 0.43
CA MET A 441 -18.91 -21.24 0.87
C MET A 441 -18.77 -22.34 -0.18
N VAL A 442 -17.53 -22.79 -0.40
CA VAL A 442 -17.22 -23.96 -1.25
C VAL A 442 -16.58 -25.05 -0.41
N PRO A 443 -17.19 -26.26 -0.36
CA PRO A 443 -16.59 -27.40 0.34
C PRO A 443 -15.24 -27.81 -0.24
N VAL A 444 -14.30 -28.19 0.60
CA VAL A 444 -12.97 -28.62 0.17
C VAL A 444 -12.99 -29.81 -0.77
N ALA A 445 -13.98 -30.73 -0.64
CA ALA A 445 -14.16 -31.87 -1.54
C ALA A 445 -14.36 -31.45 -2.99
N GLU A 446 -15.08 -30.32 -3.22
CA GLU A 446 -15.30 -29.78 -4.56
C GLU A 446 -14.03 -29.08 -5.09
N ILE A 447 -13.27 -28.39 -4.23
CA ILE A 447 -12.00 -27.78 -4.59
C ILE A 447 -11.00 -28.87 -5.05
N ARG A 448 -10.95 -29.99 -4.32
CA ARG A 448 -10.16 -31.17 -4.71
C ARG A 448 -10.58 -31.75 -6.05
N ALA A 449 -11.87 -31.90 -6.28
CA ALA A 449 -12.43 -32.42 -7.53
C ALA A 449 -12.15 -31.51 -8.74
N ASN A 450 -11.82 -30.25 -8.50
CA ASN A 450 -11.48 -29.24 -9.52
C ASN A 450 -9.97 -28.91 -9.55
N ASP A 451 -9.09 -29.85 -9.21
CA ASP A 451 -7.63 -29.69 -9.24
C ASP A 451 -7.14 -28.47 -8.46
N TYR A 452 -7.78 -28.20 -7.32
CA TYR A 452 -7.47 -27.07 -6.46
C TYR A 452 -7.62 -25.71 -7.15
N ASP A 453 -8.48 -25.58 -8.15
CA ASP A 453 -8.84 -24.29 -8.73
C ASP A 453 -9.48 -23.42 -7.64
N LEU A 454 -8.98 -22.20 -7.43
CA LEU A 454 -9.47 -21.25 -6.44
C LEU A 454 -10.09 -20.01 -7.10
N SER A 455 -10.34 -20.05 -8.41
CA SER A 455 -11.05 -18.96 -9.08
C SER A 455 -12.54 -18.99 -8.74
N ILE A 456 -13.09 -17.84 -8.37
CA ILE A 456 -14.51 -17.74 -8.00
C ILE A 456 -15.42 -18.14 -9.15
N ASN A 457 -15.05 -17.83 -10.39
CA ASN A 457 -15.80 -18.14 -11.60
C ASN A 457 -16.00 -19.66 -11.83
N LYS A 458 -15.16 -20.50 -11.19
CA LYS A 458 -15.31 -21.95 -11.24
C LYS A 458 -16.53 -22.44 -10.44
N TYR A 459 -16.90 -21.70 -9.40
CA TYR A 459 -17.92 -22.10 -8.43
C TYR A 459 -19.17 -21.22 -8.45
N LYS A 460 -19.06 -19.99 -8.96
CA LYS A 460 -20.18 -19.05 -9.05
C LYS A 460 -21.18 -19.51 -10.11
N GLU A 461 -22.46 -19.55 -9.76
CA GLU A 461 -23.54 -19.82 -10.68
C GLU A 461 -24.01 -18.50 -11.30
N VAL A 462 -23.94 -18.40 -12.62
CA VAL A 462 -24.45 -17.26 -13.37
C VAL A 462 -25.77 -17.68 -14.03
N GLU A 463 -26.84 -16.96 -13.74
CA GLU A 463 -28.07 -17.09 -14.49
C GLU A 463 -27.84 -16.59 -15.92
N ARG A 464 -27.77 -17.50 -16.87
CA ARG A 464 -27.80 -17.12 -18.28
C ARG A 464 -29.23 -16.84 -18.64
N GLU A 465 -29.63 -15.58 -18.65
CA GLU A 465 -30.85 -15.22 -19.36
C GLU A 465 -30.73 -15.77 -20.78
N ARG A 466 -31.66 -16.64 -21.14
CA ARG A 466 -31.80 -17.04 -22.55
C ARG A 466 -32.21 -15.80 -23.32
N VAL A 467 -31.24 -15.18 -23.97
CA VAL A 467 -31.52 -14.14 -24.95
C VAL A 467 -32.29 -14.80 -26.06
N THR A 468 -33.60 -14.57 -26.05
CA THR A 468 -34.47 -14.95 -27.17
C THR A 468 -34.21 -13.96 -28.28
N TYR A 469 -33.44 -14.40 -29.24
CA TYR A 469 -33.19 -13.59 -30.44
C TYR A 469 -34.49 -13.54 -31.24
N GLU A 470 -34.81 -12.35 -31.75
CA GLU A 470 -35.86 -12.21 -32.76
C GLU A 470 -35.57 -13.15 -33.95
N PRO A 471 -36.58 -13.79 -34.51
CA PRO A 471 -36.40 -14.64 -35.70
C PRO A 471 -35.66 -13.83 -36.81
N VAL A 472 -34.71 -14.45 -37.43
CA VAL A 472 -33.91 -13.82 -38.51
C VAL A 472 -34.81 -13.23 -39.60
N ARG A 473 -35.96 -13.87 -39.84
CA ARG A 473 -36.97 -13.41 -40.81
C ARG A 473 -37.54 -12.04 -40.46
N ASP A 474 -37.77 -11.76 -39.19
CA ASP A 474 -38.36 -10.51 -38.72
C ASP A 474 -37.29 -9.37 -38.77
N ILE A 475 -36.04 -9.70 -38.43
CA ILE A 475 -34.90 -8.78 -38.59
C ILE A 475 -34.72 -8.40 -40.08
N LEU A 476 -34.76 -9.39 -40.98
CA LEU A 476 -34.66 -9.15 -42.41
C LEU A 476 -35.85 -8.35 -42.97
N SER A 477 -37.06 -8.58 -42.50
CA SER A 477 -38.22 -7.82 -42.89
C SER A 477 -38.10 -6.35 -42.48
N ARG A 478 -37.63 -6.09 -41.28
CA ARG A 478 -37.38 -4.74 -40.76
C ARG A 478 -36.23 -4.02 -41.48
N LEU A 479 -35.16 -4.74 -41.80
CA LEU A 479 -34.06 -4.23 -42.63
C LEU A 479 -34.55 -3.80 -44.01
N LYS A 480 -35.37 -4.64 -44.67
CA LYS A 480 -35.92 -4.34 -45.99
C LYS A 480 -36.87 -3.11 -45.93
N ALA A 481 -37.70 -3.01 -44.90
CA ALA A 481 -38.58 -1.85 -44.69
C ALA A 481 -37.75 -0.54 -44.50
N ASN A 482 -36.68 -0.60 -43.70
CA ASN A 482 -35.80 0.54 -43.49
C ASN A 482 -35.04 0.94 -44.78
N GLU A 483 -34.58 -0.02 -45.55
CA GLU A 483 -33.92 0.22 -46.87
C GLU A 483 -34.90 0.93 -47.81
N THR A 484 -36.17 0.45 -47.89
CA THR A 484 -37.20 1.07 -48.71
C THR A 484 -37.47 2.51 -48.27
N ALA A 485 -37.63 2.75 -46.99
CA ALA A 485 -37.82 4.09 -46.42
C ALA A 485 -36.63 5.05 -46.72
N TYR A 486 -35.42 4.51 -46.59
CA TYR A 486 -34.21 5.26 -46.90
C TYR A 486 -34.14 5.67 -48.40
N LEU A 487 -34.40 4.74 -49.30
CA LEU A 487 -34.45 4.99 -50.75
C LEU A 487 -35.54 6.01 -51.11
N SER A 488 -36.73 5.90 -50.47
CA SER A 488 -37.84 6.88 -50.68
C SER A 488 -37.39 8.29 -50.25
N GLY A 489 -36.85 8.43 -49.04
CA GLY A 489 -36.36 9.72 -48.57
C GLY A 489 -35.19 10.28 -49.37
N TYR A 490 -34.30 9.43 -49.88
CA TYR A 490 -33.23 9.87 -50.74
C TYR A 490 -33.73 10.39 -52.09
N ASN A 491 -34.72 9.71 -52.70
CA ASN A 491 -35.30 10.15 -53.97
C ASN A 491 -36.06 11.48 -53.79
N GLU A 492 -36.85 11.61 -52.69
CA GLU A 492 -37.57 12.82 -52.34
C GLU A 492 -36.63 14.01 -52.15
N LEU A 493 -35.49 13.81 -51.46
CA LEU A 493 -34.47 14.82 -51.31
C LEU A 493 -33.80 15.19 -52.65
N THR A 494 -33.59 14.25 -53.54
CA THR A 494 -33.00 14.46 -54.87
C THR A 494 -33.96 15.28 -55.74
N GLU A 495 -35.27 14.97 -55.73
CA GLU A 495 -36.27 15.73 -56.45
C GLU A 495 -36.39 17.16 -55.95
N MET A 496 -36.37 17.38 -54.60
CA MET A 496 -36.36 18.73 -54.04
C MET A 496 -35.12 19.56 -54.42
N LEU A 497 -33.94 18.91 -54.51
CA LEU A 497 -32.73 19.59 -54.95
C LEU A 497 -32.76 19.92 -56.49
N GLU A 498 -33.33 19.04 -57.31
CA GLU A 498 -33.48 19.29 -58.76
C GLU A 498 -34.52 20.40 -59.06
N GLU A 499 -35.60 20.49 -58.29
CA GLU A 499 -36.56 21.58 -58.36
C GLU A 499 -35.99 22.91 -57.93
N GLY A 500 -35.18 22.96 -56.84
CA GLY A 500 -34.54 24.14 -56.32
C GLY A 500 -33.37 24.70 -57.19
N VAL A 501 -32.90 23.98 -58.15
CA VAL A 501 -31.85 24.43 -59.11
C VAL A 501 -32.49 25.09 -60.33
N ASN A 502 -33.81 24.92 -60.56
CA ASN A 502 -34.53 25.51 -61.68
C ASN A 502 -35.29 26.83 -61.38
N GLU A 503 -35.16 27.35 -60.15
CA GLU A 503 -35.54 28.72 -59.76
C GLU A 503 -34.26 29.59 -59.61
#